data_06f5a912a8674b7ed23026231c978ada
#
_entry.id   06f5a912a8674b7ed23026231c978ada
#
_cell.length_a   1.000
_cell.length_b   1.000
_cell.length_c   1.000
_cell.angle_alpha   90.00
_cell.angle_beta   90.00
_cell.angle_gamma   90.00
#
_symmetry.space_group_name_H-M   'P 1'
#
loop_
_entity.id
_entity.type
_entity.pdbx_description
1 polymer ?
#
loop_
_entity_poly.entity_id
_entity_poly.type
_entity_poly.pdbx_seq_one_letter_code
_entity_poly.pdbx_strand_id
1 'polypeptide(L)'
;KVATALPQATTASQLAEHLATLDTEAASLDLLSEQLGSLPGGDAVQRTTILDRIALLYADINRLRADARARRRNLGAAEQRAEFGAQFKLFGQAVENALELSDTPEKCDGQLAKLLVQLEELSGRFSEFDEFLGDLTAKREEVHEALAARKQTLLDERQARVQSLVAAADRILEGVGRRAQTFKTADELNAYFT
;
A
#
# COMPACT_ATOMS: atom_id res chain seq x y z
N LYS A 1 29.35 -19.27 -17.71
CA LYS A 1 27.88 -19.45 -17.69
C LYS A 1 27.21 -18.39 -16.82
N VAL A 2 27.61 -18.19 -15.54
CA VAL A 2 26.99 -17.17 -14.66
C VAL A 2 27.19 -15.75 -15.24
N ALA A 3 28.37 -15.40 -15.72
CA ALA A 3 28.68 -14.10 -16.29
C ALA A 3 27.77 -13.72 -17.49
N THR A 4 27.31 -14.69 -18.27
CA THR A 4 26.37 -14.47 -19.40
C THR A 4 24.91 -14.46 -18.96
N ALA A 5 24.56 -15.11 -17.83
CA ALA A 5 23.22 -15.17 -17.31
C ALA A 5 22.85 -13.95 -16.43
N LEU A 6 23.80 -13.36 -15.70
CA LEU A 6 23.59 -12.19 -14.84
C LEU A 6 22.89 -10.99 -15.55
N PRO A 7 23.27 -10.60 -16.78
CA PRO A 7 22.61 -9.53 -17.49
C PRO A 7 21.16 -9.85 -17.88
N GLN A 8 20.79 -11.11 -17.98
CA GLN A 8 19.46 -11.58 -18.39
C GLN A 8 18.50 -11.78 -17.21
N ALA A 9 19.00 -11.73 -15.97
CA ALA A 9 18.15 -11.85 -14.78
C ALA A 9 17.21 -10.65 -14.68
N THR A 10 15.90 -10.93 -14.56
CA THR A 10 14.82 -9.96 -14.50
C THR A 10 14.24 -9.79 -13.09
N THR A 11 14.55 -10.71 -12.16
CA THR A 11 14.06 -10.67 -10.79
C THR A 11 15.18 -10.73 -9.76
N ALA A 12 14.93 -10.19 -8.58
CA ALA A 12 15.87 -10.25 -7.45
C ALA A 12 16.13 -11.70 -6.99
N SER A 13 15.14 -12.60 -7.14
CA SER A 13 15.28 -14.03 -6.81
C SER A 13 16.26 -14.75 -7.73
N GLN A 14 16.18 -14.54 -9.05
CA GLN A 14 17.12 -15.12 -10.02
C GLN A 14 18.57 -14.70 -9.72
N LEU A 15 18.77 -13.44 -9.31
CA LEU A 15 20.10 -12.96 -8.92
C LEU A 15 20.60 -13.59 -7.60
N ALA A 16 19.70 -13.92 -6.67
CA ALA A 16 20.07 -14.66 -5.45
C ALA A 16 20.58 -16.08 -5.78
N GLU A 17 19.94 -16.78 -6.72
CA GLU A 17 20.40 -18.10 -7.19
C GLU A 17 21.77 -18.03 -7.85
N HIS A 18 22.02 -17.01 -8.68
CA HIS A 18 23.32 -16.79 -9.29
C HIS A 18 24.41 -16.46 -8.26
N LEU A 19 24.07 -15.69 -7.21
CA LEU A 19 24.99 -15.42 -6.11
C LEU A 19 25.37 -16.70 -5.35
N ALA A 20 24.39 -17.57 -5.05
CA ALA A 20 24.63 -18.85 -4.41
C ALA A 20 25.55 -19.77 -5.27
N THR A 21 25.36 -19.74 -6.60
CA THR A 21 26.23 -20.45 -7.53
C THR A 21 27.68 -19.92 -7.47
N LEU A 22 27.86 -18.59 -7.48
CA LEU A 22 29.19 -17.97 -7.36
C LEU A 22 29.86 -18.28 -6.01
N ASP A 23 29.07 -18.41 -4.93
CA ASP A 23 29.59 -18.80 -3.62
C ASP A 23 30.07 -20.25 -3.60
N THR A 24 29.35 -21.17 -4.27
CA THR A 24 29.74 -22.56 -4.44
C THR A 24 31.02 -22.70 -5.27
N GLU A 25 31.12 -21.96 -6.38
CA GLU A 25 32.32 -21.97 -7.24
C GLU A 25 33.55 -21.42 -6.49
N ALA A 26 33.39 -20.39 -5.67
CA ALA A 26 34.48 -19.86 -4.85
C ALA A 26 34.95 -20.89 -3.81
N ALA A 27 34.02 -21.55 -3.12
CA ALA A 27 34.38 -22.63 -2.17
C ALA A 27 35.14 -23.78 -2.86
N SER A 28 34.80 -24.11 -4.10
CA SER A 28 35.51 -25.09 -4.89
C SER A 28 36.94 -24.66 -5.22
N LEU A 29 37.17 -23.37 -5.53
CA LEU A 29 38.50 -22.79 -5.76
C LEU A 29 39.32 -22.77 -4.46
N ASP A 30 38.73 -22.53 -3.29
CA ASP A 30 39.37 -22.61 -1.98
C ASP A 30 39.96 -24.02 -1.76
N LEU A 31 39.15 -25.07 -1.96
CA LEU A 31 39.58 -26.46 -1.83
C LEU A 31 40.70 -26.79 -2.81
N LEU A 32 40.63 -26.35 -4.06
CA LEU A 32 41.70 -26.57 -5.05
C LEU A 32 42.99 -25.86 -4.64
N SER A 33 42.91 -24.64 -4.12
CA SER A 33 44.08 -23.90 -3.61
C SER A 33 44.74 -24.59 -2.44
N GLU A 34 43.96 -25.11 -1.48
CA GLU A 34 44.43 -25.86 -0.32
C GLU A 34 45.11 -27.17 -0.74
N GLN A 35 44.50 -27.94 -1.65
CA GLN A 35 45.06 -29.17 -2.17
C GLN A 35 46.39 -28.92 -2.89
N LEU A 36 46.46 -27.85 -3.69
CA LEU A 36 47.70 -27.48 -4.40
C LEU A 36 48.83 -27.13 -3.42
N GLY A 37 48.47 -26.45 -2.31
CA GLY A 37 49.44 -26.12 -1.24
C GLY A 37 49.95 -27.31 -0.47
N SER A 38 49.15 -28.37 -0.37
CA SER A 38 49.47 -29.58 0.40
C SER A 38 50.25 -30.67 -0.41
N LEU A 39 50.32 -30.56 -1.74
CA LEU A 39 51.00 -31.55 -2.58
C LEU A 39 52.53 -31.50 -2.37
N PRO A 40 53.15 -32.58 -1.88
CA PRO A 40 54.60 -32.66 -1.75
C PRO A 40 55.24 -32.94 -3.11
N GLY A 41 56.21 -32.12 -3.51
CA GLY A 41 56.90 -32.26 -4.78
C GLY A 41 56.15 -31.58 -5.95
N GLY A 42 56.84 -31.22 -6.98
CA GLY A 42 56.32 -30.59 -8.17
C GLY A 42 57.11 -29.33 -8.54
N ASP A 43 56.99 -28.92 -9.81
CA ASP A 43 57.66 -27.71 -10.31
C ASP A 43 57.05 -26.46 -9.63
N ALA A 44 57.88 -25.75 -8.89
CA ALA A 44 57.50 -24.51 -8.22
C ALA A 44 56.93 -23.47 -9.17
N VAL A 45 57.43 -23.40 -10.42
CA VAL A 45 56.95 -22.45 -11.44
C VAL A 45 55.52 -22.79 -11.87
N GLN A 46 55.24 -24.09 -12.08
CA GLN A 46 53.89 -24.53 -12.44
C GLN A 46 52.90 -24.27 -11.31
N ARG A 47 53.28 -24.50 -10.05
CA ARG A 47 52.43 -24.23 -8.88
C ARG A 47 52.08 -22.73 -8.78
N THR A 48 53.07 -21.84 -8.92
CA THR A 48 52.86 -20.41 -8.90
C THR A 48 51.93 -20.00 -10.04
N THR A 49 52.13 -20.49 -11.26
CA THR A 49 51.26 -20.19 -12.41
C THR A 49 49.80 -20.63 -12.16
N ILE A 50 49.55 -21.75 -11.50
CA ILE A 50 48.20 -22.22 -11.18
C ILE A 50 47.57 -21.31 -10.09
N LEU A 51 48.34 -20.97 -9.04
CA LEU A 51 47.87 -20.07 -7.99
C LEU A 51 47.52 -18.65 -8.53
N ASP A 52 48.33 -18.13 -9.47
CA ASP A 52 48.02 -16.86 -10.15
C ASP A 52 46.73 -16.94 -10.94
N ARG A 53 46.48 -18.06 -11.64
CA ARG A 53 45.20 -18.26 -12.35
C ARG A 53 44.01 -18.36 -11.40
N ILE A 54 44.18 -19.03 -10.25
CA ILE A 54 43.15 -19.09 -9.20
C ILE A 54 42.86 -17.69 -8.66
N ALA A 55 43.90 -16.88 -8.41
CA ALA A 55 43.73 -15.51 -7.95
C ALA A 55 42.94 -14.62 -8.97
N LEU A 56 43.21 -14.79 -10.26
CA LEU A 56 42.44 -14.10 -11.33
C LEU A 56 40.98 -14.55 -11.34
N LEU A 57 40.68 -15.83 -11.17
CA LEU A 57 39.32 -16.34 -11.09
C LEU A 57 38.59 -15.78 -9.85
N TYR A 58 39.28 -15.66 -8.71
CA TYR A 58 38.70 -14.99 -7.53
C TYR A 58 38.39 -13.53 -7.78
N ALA A 59 39.26 -12.80 -8.45
CA ALA A 59 38.97 -11.41 -8.81
C ALA A 59 37.73 -11.29 -9.70
N ASP A 60 37.59 -12.18 -10.68
CA ASP A 60 36.39 -12.22 -11.54
C ASP A 60 35.13 -12.59 -10.76
N ILE A 61 35.17 -13.60 -9.89
CA ILE A 61 34.04 -13.98 -9.02
C ILE A 61 33.63 -12.81 -8.13
N ASN A 62 34.58 -12.14 -7.49
CA ASN A 62 34.27 -11.01 -6.62
C ASN A 62 33.66 -9.83 -7.38
N ARG A 63 34.13 -9.56 -8.59
CA ARG A 63 33.51 -8.56 -9.47
C ARG A 63 32.07 -8.94 -9.81
N LEU A 64 31.84 -10.18 -10.26
CA LEU A 64 30.50 -10.66 -10.59
C LEU A 64 29.55 -10.66 -9.38
N ARG A 65 30.05 -10.96 -8.17
CA ARG A 65 29.29 -10.84 -6.92
C ARG A 65 28.87 -9.39 -6.63
N ALA A 66 29.80 -8.45 -6.81
CA ALA A 66 29.52 -7.04 -6.59
C ALA A 66 28.45 -6.53 -7.56
N ASP A 67 28.57 -6.87 -8.84
CA ASP A 67 27.60 -6.51 -9.89
C ASP A 67 26.23 -7.15 -9.62
N ALA A 68 26.19 -8.44 -9.27
CA ALA A 68 24.96 -9.16 -8.96
C ALA A 68 24.24 -8.58 -7.72
N ARG A 69 25.01 -8.23 -6.67
CA ARG A 69 24.44 -7.61 -5.45
C ARG A 69 23.85 -6.23 -5.73
N ALA A 70 24.57 -5.40 -6.51
CA ALA A 70 24.07 -4.07 -6.89
C ALA A 70 22.78 -4.18 -7.70
N ARG A 71 22.78 -5.07 -8.72
CA ARG A 71 21.59 -5.29 -9.56
C ARG A 71 20.42 -5.87 -8.77
N ARG A 72 20.67 -6.81 -7.83
CA ARG A 72 19.62 -7.36 -6.96
C ARG A 72 18.95 -6.29 -6.10
N ARG A 73 19.73 -5.36 -5.53
CA ARG A 73 19.16 -4.23 -4.77
C ARG A 73 18.28 -3.36 -5.65
N ASN A 74 18.72 -3.03 -6.87
CA ASN A 74 17.96 -2.18 -7.77
C ASN A 74 16.67 -2.84 -8.26
N LEU A 75 16.70 -4.13 -8.61
CA LEU A 75 15.51 -4.88 -8.99
C LEU A 75 14.55 -5.06 -7.83
N GLY A 76 15.04 -5.38 -6.63
CA GLY A 76 14.22 -5.48 -5.43
C GLY A 76 13.49 -4.16 -5.10
N ALA A 77 14.19 -3.04 -5.22
CA ALA A 77 13.57 -1.72 -5.04
C ALA A 77 12.49 -1.43 -6.12
N ALA A 78 12.75 -1.81 -7.38
CA ALA A 78 11.76 -1.64 -8.45
C ALA A 78 10.52 -2.54 -8.26
N GLU A 79 10.70 -3.79 -7.84
CA GLU A 79 9.63 -4.72 -7.51
C GLU A 79 8.77 -4.17 -6.36
N GLN A 80 9.39 -3.66 -5.30
CA GLN A 80 8.70 -3.06 -4.15
C GLN A 80 7.90 -1.81 -4.54
N ARG A 81 8.47 -0.93 -5.39
CA ARG A 81 7.74 0.23 -5.91
C ARG A 81 6.53 -0.17 -6.75
N ALA A 82 6.67 -1.17 -7.61
CA ALA A 82 5.56 -1.68 -8.41
C ALA A 82 4.45 -2.28 -7.53
N GLU A 83 4.83 -3.05 -6.52
CA GLU A 83 3.90 -3.63 -5.57
C GLU A 83 3.18 -2.55 -4.75
N PHE A 84 3.92 -1.57 -4.20
CA PHE A 84 3.32 -0.43 -3.50
C PHE A 84 2.35 0.32 -4.39
N GLY A 85 2.74 0.67 -5.62
CA GLY A 85 1.88 1.37 -6.57
C GLY A 85 0.58 0.64 -6.87
N ALA A 86 0.63 -0.70 -7.02
CA ALA A 86 -0.55 -1.52 -7.23
C ALA A 86 -1.48 -1.51 -6.00
N GLN A 87 -0.93 -1.71 -4.79
CA GLN A 87 -1.69 -1.70 -3.54
C GLN A 87 -2.27 -0.32 -3.22
N PHE A 88 -1.49 0.74 -3.43
CA PHE A 88 -1.93 2.12 -3.23
C PHE A 88 -3.08 2.50 -4.16
N LYS A 89 -3.04 2.05 -5.42
CA LYS A 89 -4.14 2.22 -6.37
C LYS A 89 -5.40 1.49 -5.94
N LEU A 90 -5.29 0.24 -5.48
CA LEU A 90 -6.42 -0.53 -4.95
C LEU A 90 -7.02 0.14 -3.72
N PHE A 91 -6.19 0.69 -2.84
CA PHE A 91 -6.65 1.47 -1.70
C PHE A 91 -7.40 2.74 -2.14
N GLY A 92 -6.92 3.45 -3.17
CA GLY A 92 -7.65 4.58 -3.77
C GLY A 92 -9.06 4.20 -4.23
N GLN A 93 -9.20 3.06 -4.92
CA GLN A 93 -10.51 2.54 -5.33
C GLN A 93 -11.39 2.18 -4.11
N ALA A 94 -10.80 1.64 -3.04
CA ALA A 94 -11.54 1.36 -1.82
C ALA A 94 -12.07 2.63 -1.16
N VAL A 95 -11.32 3.74 -1.21
CA VAL A 95 -11.77 5.07 -0.73
C VAL A 95 -12.96 5.58 -1.54
N GLU A 96 -12.89 5.52 -2.87
CA GLU A 96 -13.99 5.92 -3.75
C GLU A 96 -15.27 5.13 -3.45
N ASN A 97 -15.16 3.80 -3.38
CA ASN A 97 -16.27 2.92 -3.03
C ASN A 97 -16.84 3.22 -1.63
N ALA A 98 -15.95 3.51 -0.66
CA ALA A 98 -16.38 3.85 0.70
C ALA A 98 -17.18 5.15 0.75
N LEU A 99 -16.80 6.16 -0.04
CA LEU A 99 -17.55 7.42 -0.16
C LEU A 99 -18.93 7.21 -0.80
N GLU A 100 -19.03 6.37 -1.83
CA GLU A 100 -20.31 6.03 -2.48
C GLU A 100 -21.26 5.27 -1.55
N LEU A 101 -20.71 4.34 -0.75
CA LEU A 101 -21.48 3.55 0.23
C LEU A 101 -21.86 4.33 1.48
N SER A 102 -21.29 5.53 1.70
CA SER A 102 -21.54 6.37 2.87
C SER A 102 -22.77 7.25 2.65
N ASP A 103 -23.95 6.66 2.84
CA ASP A 103 -25.26 7.30 2.73
C ASP A 103 -25.82 7.83 4.08
N THR A 104 -25.15 7.47 5.21
CA THR A 104 -25.48 8.00 6.54
C THR A 104 -24.22 8.43 7.29
N PRO A 105 -24.34 9.38 8.26
CA PRO A 105 -23.20 9.80 9.08
C PRO A 105 -22.48 8.64 9.79
N GLU A 106 -23.24 7.65 10.26
CA GLU A 106 -22.72 6.49 10.98
C GLU A 106 -21.93 5.57 10.04
N LYS A 107 -22.36 5.45 8.77
CA LYS A 107 -21.61 4.72 7.74
C LYS A 107 -20.31 5.42 7.37
N CYS A 108 -20.27 6.77 7.35
CA CYS A 108 -19.02 7.49 7.15
C CYS A 108 -17.98 7.11 8.22
N ASP A 109 -18.36 7.10 9.50
CA ASP A 109 -17.47 6.71 10.59
C ASP A 109 -17.01 5.24 10.47
N GLY A 110 -17.92 4.34 10.12
CA GLY A 110 -17.60 2.93 9.92
C GLY A 110 -16.66 2.66 8.74
N GLN A 111 -16.81 3.39 7.62
CA GLN A 111 -15.92 3.30 6.47
C GLN A 111 -14.56 3.92 6.77
N LEU A 112 -14.54 5.06 7.47
CA LEU A 112 -13.28 5.67 7.91
C LEU A 112 -12.45 4.71 8.74
N ALA A 113 -13.06 4.07 9.75
CA ALA A 113 -12.36 3.12 10.60
C ALA A 113 -11.75 1.95 9.80
N LYS A 114 -12.49 1.39 8.84
CA LYS A 114 -12.00 0.31 7.96
C LYS A 114 -10.82 0.75 7.10
N LEU A 115 -10.92 1.93 6.49
CA LEU A 115 -9.86 2.46 5.62
C LEU A 115 -8.59 2.78 6.41
N LEU A 116 -8.72 3.30 7.64
CA LEU A 116 -7.56 3.55 8.51
C LEU A 116 -6.84 2.25 8.89
N VAL A 117 -7.57 1.16 9.15
CA VAL A 117 -6.96 -0.17 9.39
C VAL A 117 -6.20 -0.66 8.16
N GLN A 118 -6.79 -0.58 6.97
CA GLN A 118 -6.11 -0.97 5.71
C GLN A 118 -4.85 -0.13 5.45
N LEU A 119 -4.90 1.15 5.77
CA LEU A 119 -3.77 2.05 5.61
C LEU A 119 -2.64 1.74 6.61
N GLU A 120 -2.99 1.34 7.82
CA GLU A 120 -2.03 0.87 8.82
C GLU A 120 -1.35 -0.44 8.39
N GLU A 121 -2.10 -1.39 7.80
CA GLU A 121 -1.55 -2.61 7.22
C GLU A 121 -0.56 -2.30 6.08
N LEU A 122 -0.90 -1.35 5.20
CA LEU A 122 0.01 -0.90 4.14
C LEU A 122 1.26 -0.24 4.73
N SER A 123 1.11 0.62 5.74
CA SER A 123 2.24 1.27 6.43
C SER A 123 3.18 0.24 7.07
N GLY A 124 2.63 -0.78 7.73
CA GLY A 124 3.43 -1.87 8.29
C GLY A 124 4.19 -2.67 7.24
N ARG A 125 3.52 -2.98 6.11
CA ARG A 125 4.11 -3.76 5.02
C ARG A 125 5.27 -3.04 4.31
N PHE A 126 5.17 -1.72 4.15
CA PHE A 126 6.14 -0.90 3.44
C PHE A 126 6.97 0.01 4.36
N SER A 127 7.04 -0.31 5.65
CA SER A 127 7.71 0.49 6.69
C SER A 127 9.21 0.71 6.48
N GLU A 128 9.87 -0.13 5.67
CA GLU A 128 11.30 -0.01 5.35
C GLU A 128 11.62 1.08 4.31
N PHE A 129 10.59 1.69 3.71
CA PHE A 129 10.74 2.66 2.62
C PHE A 129 10.13 4.01 2.99
N ASP A 130 10.98 4.93 3.43
CA ASP A 130 10.57 6.28 3.86
C ASP A 130 9.77 7.04 2.78
N GLU A 131 10.08 6.81 1.48
CA GLU A 131 9.37 7.44 0.36
C GLU A 131 7.87 7.09 0.34
N PHE A 132 7.50 5.86 0.72
CA PHE A 132 6.10 5.42 0.73
C PHE A 132 5.34 5.89 1.97
N LEU A 133 6.05 6.09 3.09
CA LEU A 133 5.42 6.57 4.33
C LEU A 133 4.87 7.99 4.17
N GLY A 134 5.52 8.83 3.37
CA GLY A 134 5.02 10.16 3.01
C GLY A 134 3.69 10.10 2.27
N ASP A 135 3.60 9.26 1.23
CA ASP A 135 2.39 9.07 0.43
C ASP A 135 1.23 8.51 1.27
N LEU A 136 1.52 7.54 2.15
CA LEU A 136 0.53 6.95 3.04
C LEU A 136 0.01 7.95 4.08
N THR A 137 0.89 8.81 4.60
CA THR A 137 0.50 9.88 5.54
C THR A 137 -0.41 10.91 4.87
N ALA A 138 -0.04 11.38 3.68
CA ALA A 138 -0.87 12.30 2.89
C ALA A 138 -2.24 11.68 2.55
N LYS A 139 -2.25 10.39 2.19
CA LYS A 139 -3.49 9.66 1.89
C LYS A 139 -4.38 9.47 3.11
N ARG A 140 -3.80 9.32 4.30
CA ARG A 140 -4.54 9.28 5.57
C ARG A 140 -5.33 10.56 5.82
N GLU A 141 -4.68 11.70 5.63
CA GLU A 141 -5.31 13.02 5.78
C GLU A 141 -6.42 13.22 4.75
N GLU A 142 -6.15 12.91 3.47
CA GLU A 142 -7.14 12.98 2.39
C GLU A 142 -8.40 12.16 2.69
N VAL A 143 -8.24 10.92 3.13
CA VAL A 143 -9.36 10.01 3.47
C VAL A 143 -10.17 10.57 4.64
N HIS A 144 -9.47 11.08 5.66
CA HIS A 144 -10.14 11.67 6.83
C HIS A 144 -10.97 12.89 6.45
N GLU A 145 -10.39 13.80 5.66
CA GLU A 145 -11.08 15.02 5.19
C GLU A 145 -12.27 14.68 4.29
N ALA A 146 -12.10 13.75 3.35
CA ALA A 146 -13.15 13.38 2.41
C ALA A 146 -14.37 12.78 3.12
N LEU A 147 -14.17 11.84 4.06
CA LEU A 147 -15.27 11.24 4.81
C LEU A 147 -15.88 12.19 5.85
N ALA A 148 -15.09 13.07 6.46
CA ALA A 148 -15.59 14.13 7.34
C ALA A 148 -16.48 15.12 6.57
N ALA A 149 -16.06 15.55 5.39
CA ALA A 149 -16.86 16.44 4.53
C ALA A 149 -18.15 15.75 4.08
N ARG A 150 -18.10 14.48 3.69
CA ARG A 150 -19.30 13.70 3.34
C ARG A 150 -20.27 13.58 4.50
N LYS A 151 -19.75 13.28 5.70
CA LYS A 151 -20.54 13.20 6.93
C LYS A 151 -21.24 14.54 7.23
N GLN A 152 -20.51 15.64 7.11
CA GLN A 152 -21.09 16.99 7.34
C GLN A 152 -22.21 17.29 6.35
N THR A 153 -22.02 17.00 5.06
CA THR A 153 -23.06 17.16 4.04
C THR A 153 -24.34 16.40 4.40
N LEU A 154 -24.22 15.15 4.84
CA LEU A 154 -25.36 14.32 5.24
C LEU A 154 -26.08 14.88 6.47
N LEU A 155 -25.34 15.42 7.43
CA LEU A 155 -25.91 16.08 8.61
C LEU A 155 -26.68 17.35 8.23
N ASP A 156 -26.13 18.18 7.34
CA ASP A 156 -26.76 19.39 6.87
C ASP A 156 -28.04 19.09 6.08
N GLU A 157 -28.01 18.10 5.19
CA GLU A 157 -29.20 17.61 4.45
C GLU A 157 -30.29 17.12 5.41
N ARG A 158 -29.91 16.35 6.45
CA ARG A 158 -30.82 15.87 7.48
C ARG A 158 -31.46 17.02 8.24
N GLN A 159 -30.65 18.00 8.64
CA GLN A 159 -31.15 19.19 9.34
C GLN A 159 -32.08 20.01 8.47
N ALA A 160 -31.76 20.27 7.22
CA ALA A 160 -32.61 20.97 6.27
C ALA A 160 -33.94 20.25 6.06
N ARG A 161 -33.94 18.93 5.98
CA ARG A 161 -35.18 18.12 5.87
C ARG A 161 -36.05 18.27 7.10
N VAL A 162 -35.46 18.20 8.31
CA VAL A 162 -36.18 18.38 9.58
C VAL A 162 -36.82 19.80 9.63
N GLN A 163 -36.05 20.84 9.29
CA GLN A 163 -36.56 22.21 9.25
C GLN A 163 -37.73 22.37 8.28
N SER A 164 -37.63 21.76 7.09
CA SER A 164 -38.70 21.76 6.10
C SER A 164 -39.97 21.07 6.60
N LEU A 165 -39.85 19.94 7.30
CA LEU A 165 -40.97 19.23 7.90
C LEU A 165 -41.62 20.02 9.02
N VAL A 166 -40.84 20.64 9.90
CA VAL A 166 -41.36 21.50 10.98
C VAL A 166 -42.12 22.69 10.38
N ALA A 167 -41.53 23.38 9.39
CA ALA A 167 -42.20 24.52 8.72
C ALA A 167 -43.50 24.11 7.97
N ALA A 168 -43.55 22.87 7.46
CA ALA A 168 -44.78 22.35 6.85
C ALA A 168 -45.84 22.06 7.92
N ALA A 169 -45.46 21.48 9.06
CA ALA A 169 -46.38 21.24 10.19
C ALA A 169 -46.94 22.55 10.74
N ASP A 170 -46.09 23.55 10.96
CA ASP A 170 -46.49 24.85 11.43
C ASP A 170 -47.53 25.50 10.49
N ARG A 171 -47.28 25.43 9.17
CA ARG A 171 -48.26 25.93 8.17
C ARG A 171 -49.60 25.22 8.23
N ILE A 172 -49.61 23.90 8.46
CA ILE A 172 -50.85 23.14 8.63
C ILE A 172 -51.58 23.57 9.88
N LEU A 173 -50.84 23.65 11.02
CA LEU A 173 -51.42 24.09 12.30
C LEU A 173 -52.02 25.51 12.22
N GLU A 174 -51.31 26.44 11.60
CA GLU A 174 -51.84 27.80 11.34
C GLU A 174 -53.09 27.76 10.47
N GLY A 175 -53.11 26.94 9.43
CA GLY A 175 -54.26 26.73 8.56
C GLY A 175 -55.47 26.21 9.29
N VAL A 176 -55.24 25.16 10.13
CA VAL A 176 -56.30 24.60 11.00
C VAL A 176 -56.78 25.60 12.01
N GLY A 177 -55.88 26.35 12.67
CA GLY A 177 -56.21 27.40 13.63
C GLY A 177 -57.05 28.51 13.04
N ARG A 178 -56.65 29.01 11.84
CA ARG A 178 -57.44 30.03 11.12
C ARG A 178 -58.82 29.51 10.75
N ARG A 179 -58.95 28.26 10.33
CA ARG A 179 -60.22 27.65 9.97
C ARG A 179 -61.10 27.43 11.20
N ALA A 180 -60.52 26.97 12.33
CA ALA A 180 -61.22 26.80 13.60
C ALA A 180 -61.89 28.11 14.07
N GLN A 181 -61.25 29.26 13.83
CA GLN A 181 -61.81 30.58 14.18
C GLN A 181 -63.00 30.99 13.31
N THR A 182 -63.26 30.32 12.19
CA THR A 182 -64.41 30.65 11.31
C THR A 182 -65.69 29.97 11.74
N PHE A 183 -65.65 28.98 12.62
CA PHE A 183 -66.82 28.25 13.11
C PHE A 183 -67.56 29.06 14.20
N LYS A 184 -68.90 29.11 14.08
CA LYS A 184 -69.76 29.87 15.01
C LYS A 184 -70.34 29.01 16.14
N THR A 185 -70.33 27.71 16.01
CA THR A 185 -70.87 26.78 16.99
C THR A 185 -69.87 25.66 17.29
N ALA A 186 -70.01 25.06 18.52
CA ALA A 186 -69.17 23.94 18.94
C ALA A 186 -69.41 22.68 18.06
N ASP A 187 -70.61 22.49 17.56
CA ASP A 187 -71.00 21.36 16.71
C ASP A 187 -70.32 21.47 15.32
N GLU A 188 -70.24 22.63 14.74
CA GLU A 188 -69.50 22.87 13.49
C GLU A 188 -68.00 22.59 13.66
N LEU A 189 -67.43 22.98 14.81
CA LEU A 189 -66.01 22.75 15.11
C LEU A 189 -65.75 21.23 15.31
N ASN A 190 -66.59 20.54 16.08
CA ASN A 190 -66.44 19.10 16.30
C ASN A 190 -66.58 18.30 14.98
N ALA A 191 -67.54 18.66 14.12
CA ALA A 191 -67.71 18.00 12.82
C ALA A 191 -66.54 18.20 11.88
N TYR A 192 -65.70 19.22 12.07
CA TYR A 192 -64.48 19.44 11.28
C TYR A 192 -63.29 18.58 11.72
N PHE A 193 -63.20 18.23 13.02
CA PHE A 193 -62.12 17.46 13.58
C PHE A 193 -62.42 15.95 13.72
N THR A 194 -63.59 15.49 13.38
CA THR A 194 -63.99 14.08 13.30
C THR A 194 -63.88 13.55 11.88
#